data_1accc9495d8724519f8ecf4f1043ebd4
#
_entry.id   1accc9495d8724519f8ecf4f1043ebd4
#
_cell.length_a   1.000
_cell.length_b   1.000
_cell.length_c   1.000
_cell.angle_alpha   90.00
_cell.angle_beta   90.00
_cell.angle_gamma   90.00
#
_symmetry.space_group_name_H-M   'P 1'
#
loop_
_entity.id
_entity.type
_entity.pdbx_description
1 polymer ?
#
loop_
_entity_poly.entity_id
_entity_poly.type
_entity_poly.pdbx_seq_one_letter_code
_entity_poly.pdbx_strand_id
1 'polypeptide(L)'
;MKTIKKLEKKNNSIVDYCVIGSGNIAFRHYNNVKKLDKNSKIIICKRSKLLISSDIMHNKVEITGSINNIYPRTSKSLAIICSPATSHIKDAILLAKQGFHIFIEKPLSHNMYNIRKLISIMNENNIVNLVGYNMRFTDRFTALKK
;
A
#
# COMPACT_ATOMS: atom_id res chain seq x y z
N MET A 1 -10.91 39.48 -18.64
CA MET A 1 -11.56 38.31 -17.98
C MET A 1 -10.47 37.41 -17.36
N LYS A 2 -10.30 37.46 -16.03
CA LYS A 2 -9.31 36.62 -15.31
C LYS A 2 -9.96 35.28 -15.01
N THR A 3 -9.46 34.22 -15.63
CA THR A 3 -9.88 32.83 -15.38
C THR A 3 -9.43 32.45 -13.97
N ILE A 4 -10.36 32.36 -13.04
CA ILE A 4 -10.14 31.87 -11.68
C ILE A 4 -9.87 30.37 -11.82
N LYS A 5 -8.60 29.94 -11.72
CA LYS A 5 -8.22 28.56 -11.50
C LYS A 5 -8.79 28.15 -10.14
N LYS A 6 -9.83 27.32 -10.17
CA LYS A 6 -10.40 26.64 -9.02
C LYS A 6 -9.29 25.78 -8.40
N LEU A 7 -8.69 26.25 -7.30
CA LEU A 7 -7.79 25.45 -6.47
C LEU A 7 -8.64 24.32 -5.87
N GLU A 8 -8.57 23.15 -6.47
CA GLU A 8 -9.10 21.94 -5.85
C GLU A 8 -8.40 21.77 -4.50
N LYS A 9 -9.16 21.89 -3.41
CA LYS A 9 -8.68 21.54 -2.07
C LYS A 9 -8.22 20.08 -2.13
N LYS A 10 -6.91 19.84 -2.03
CA LYS A 10 -6.36 18.50 -1.85
C LYS A 10 -6.91 17.95 -0.53
N ASN A 11 -7.93 17.11 -0.59
CA ASN A 11 -8.41 16.39 0.58
C ASN A 11 -7.34 15.36 0.96
N ASN A 12 -6.55 15.66 1.98
CA ASN A 12 -5.58 14.72 2.55
C ASN A 12 -6.31 13.66 3.36
N SER A 13 -6.00 12.39 3.14
CA SER A 13 -6.51 11.27 3.91
C SER A 13 -5.47 10.84 4.94
N ILE A 14 -5.81 10.96 6.23
CA ILE A 14 -4.97 10.48 7.35
C ILE A 14 -5.50 9.11 7.75
N VAL A 15 -4.66 8.07 7.69
CA VAL A 15 -5.09 6.67 7.80
C VAL A 15 -4.13 5.81 8.64
N ASP A 16 -4.64 4.71 9.19
CA ASP A 16 -3.83 3.69 9.86
C ASP A 16 -3.21 2.74 8.84
N TYR A 17 -3.99 2.40 7.81
CA TYR A 17 -3.54 1.53 6.72
C TYR A 17 -3.91 2.10 5.36
N CYS A 18 -3.01 1.95 4.38
CA CYS A 18 -3.35 2.17 2.99
C CYS A 18 -2.98 0.95 2.14
N VAL A 19 -3.91 0.53 1.27
CA VAL A 19 -3.72 -0.58 0.34
C VAL A 19 -3.58 -0.02 -1.07
N ILE A 20 -2.45 -0.27 -1.72
CA ILE A 20 -2.16 0.25 -3.05
C ILE A 20 -2.47 -0.82 -4.10
N GLY A 21 -3.50 -0.59 -4.88
CA GLY A 21 -4.06 -1.54 -5.84
C GLY A 21 -5.53 -1.80 -5.56
N SER A 22 -6.24 -2.40 -6.52
CA SER A 22 -7.69 -2.67 -6.42
C SER A 22 -8.10 -4.04 -6.96
N GLY A 23 -7.12 -4.96 -7.11
CA GLY A 23 -7.37 -6.36 -7.48
C GLY A 23 -7.70 -7.24 -6.28
N ASN A 24 -7.95 -8.53 -6.53
CA ASN A 24 -8.33 -9.52 -5.52
C ASN A 24 -7.33 -9.61 -4.34
N ILE A 25 -6.03 -9.46 -4.60
CA ILE A 25 -5.01 -9.47 -3.56
C ILE A 25 -5.15 -8.25 -2.64
N ALA A 26 -5.36 -7.07 -3.19
CA ALA A 26 -5.58 -5.85 -2.41
C ALA A 26 -6.83 -5.98 -1.52
N PHE A 27 -7.92 -6.52 -2.05
CA PHE A 27 -9.14 -6.74 -1.29
C PHE A 27 -8.95 -7.80 -0.18
N ARG A 28 -8.21 -8.87 -0.45
CA ARG A 28 -7.85 -9.86 0.58
C ARG A 28 -7.09 -9.22 1.74
N HIS A 29 -6.09 -8.38 1.45
CA HIS A 29 -5.35 -7.66 2.49
C HIS A 29 -6.24 -6.67 3.25
N TYR A 30 -7.08 -5.92 2.56
CA TYR A 30 -8.09 -5.05 3.19
C TYR A 30 -8.94 -5.82 4.20
N ASN A 31 -9.50 -6.96 3.80
CA ASN A 31 -10.33 -7.79 4.68
C ASN A 31 -9.54 -8.37 5.86
N ASN A 32 -8.29 -8.77 5.64
CA ASN A 32 -7.44 -9.28 6.71
C ASN A 32 -7.14 -8.20 7.75
N VAL A 33 -6.80 -6.98 7.32
CA VAL A 33 -6.60 -5.84 8.23
C VAL A 33 -7.88 -5.54 9.00
N LYS A 34 -9.04 -5.52 8.33
CA LYS A 34 -10.34 -5.29 9.01
C LYS A 34 -10.68 -6.33 10.07
N LYS A 35 -10.25 -7.59 9.87
CA LYS A 35 -10.42 -8.64 10.89
C LYS A 35 -9.50 -8.46 12.08
N LEU A 36 -8.25 -8.03 11.84
CA LEU A 36 -7.22 -7.85 12.87
C LEU A 36 -7.42 -6.56 13.66
N ASP A 37 -7.83 -5.48 12.99
CA ASP A 37 -8.04 -4.15 13.58
C ASP A 37 -9.34 -3.54 13.05
N LYS A 38 -10.44 -3.85 13.75
CA LYS A 38 -11.81 -3.45 13.35
C LYS A 38 -12.02 -1.95 13.33
N ASN A 39 -11.28 -1.21 14.17
CA ASN A 39 -11.45 0.23 14.36
C ASN A 39 -10.52 1.06 13.49
N SER A 40 -9.61 0.42 12.74
CA SER A 40 -8.66 1.12 11.90
C SER A 40 -9.32 1.83 10.73
N LYS A 41 -8.79 3.00 10.40
CA LYS A 41 -9.12 3.70 9.15
C LYS A 41 -8.25 3.17 8.03
N ILE A 42 -8.88 2.52 7.05
CA ILE A 42 -8.22 1.91 5.89
C ILE A 42 -8.69 2.60 4.62
N ILE A 43 -7.75 2.95 3.74
CA ILE A 43 -8.05 3.47 2.40
C ILE A 43 -7.46 2.56 1.32
N ILE A 44 -8.18 2.40 0.21
CA ILE A 44 -7.65 1.75 -1.00
C ILE A 44 -7.26 2.82 -2.02
N CYS A 45 -6.02 2.78 -2.50
CA CYS A 45 -5.57 3.64 -3.59
C CYS A 45 -5.68 2.89 -4.93
N LYS A 46 -6.63 3.32 -5.76
CA LYS A 46 -6.84 2.83 -7.11
C LYS A 46 -6.43 3.86 -8.14
N ARG A 47 -5.35 3.59 -8.88
CA ARG A 47 -4.84 4.51 -9.95
C ARG A 47 -5.32 4.17 -11.35
N SER A 48 -5.80 2.96 -11.58
CA SER A 48 -6.31 2.53 -12.89
C SER A 48 -7.81 2.80 -13.02
N LYS A 49 -8.27 3.06 -14.25
CA LYS A 49 -9.71 3.11 -14.57
C LYS A 49 -10.37 1.73 -14.67
N LEU A 50 -9.58 0.64 -14.54
CA LEU A 50 -10.07 -0.73 -14.55
C LEU A 50 -11.11 -0.94 -13.45
N LEU A 51 -12.06 -1.85 -13.71
CA LEU A 51 -13.15 -2.19 -12.80
C LEU A 51 -12.61 -2.52 -11.40
N ILE A 52 -13.25 -1.99 -10.40
CA ILE A 52 -13.10 -2.39 -9.01
C ILE A 52 -13.68 -3.80 -8.91
N SER A 53 -13.04 -4.72 -8.18
CA SER A 53 -13.68 -6.01 -7.93
C SER A 53 -15.07 -5.78 -7.31
N SER A 54 -16.06 -6.59 -7.70
CA SER A 54 -17.43 -6.51 -7.19
C SER A 54 -17.48 -6.44 -5.66
N ASP A 55 -16.58 -7.15 -5.01
CA ASP A 55 -16.45 -7.22 -3.55
C ASP A 55 -16.09 -5.88 -2.89
N ILE A 56 -15.28 -5.04 -3.56
CA ILE A 56 -14.94 -3.70 -3.08
C ILE A 56 -16.16 -2.77 -3.19
N MET A 57 -16.96 -2.91 -4.23
CA MET A 57 -18.15 -2.06 -4.45
C MET A 57 -19.22 -2.28 -3.38
N HIS A 58 -19.37 -3.51 -2.85
CA HIS A 58 -20.39 -3.84 -1.86
C HIS A 58 -20.04 -3.42 -0.41
N ASN A 59 -18.78 -3.08 -0.11
CA ASN A 59 -18.29 -2.94 1.27
C ASN A 59 -18.04 -1.49 1.74
N LYS A 60 -18.60 -0.46 1.12
CA LYS A 60 -18.40 0.97 1.50
C LYS A 60 -16.94 1.33 1.80
N VAL A 61 -16.01 0.88 0.96
CA VAL A 61 -14.57 1.08 1.11
C VAL A 61 -14.20 2.50 0.70
N GLU A 62 -13.43 3.22 1.52
CA GLU A 62 -12.89 4.52 1.14
C GLU A 62 -11.83 4.34 0.04
N ILE A 63 -11.99 5.01 -1.09
CA ILE A 63 -11.13 4.88 -2.27
C ILE A 63 -10.56 6.25 -2.65
N THR A 64 -9.27 6.27 -2.98
CA THR A 64 -8.59 7.44 -3.55
C THR A 64 -7.90 7.11 -4.87
N GLY A 65 -7.71 8.10 -5.72
CA GLY A 65 -6.95 7.97 -6.98
C GLY A 65 -5.46 8.29 -6.85
N SER A 66 -5.02 8.86 -5.72
CA SER A 66 -3.65 9.36 -5.58
C SER A 66 -3.01 8.98 -4.25
N ILE A 67 -1.81 8.42 -4.33
CA ILE A 67 -0.95 8.15 -3.17
C ILE A 67 -0.47 9.45 -2.51
N ASN A 68 -0.30 10.52 -3.27
CA ASN A 68 0.29 11.77 -2.78
C ASN A 68 -0.52 12.46 -1.68
N ASN A 69 -1.77 12.09 -1.53
CA ASN A 69 -2.69 12.70 -0.56
C ASN A 69 -3.02 11.75 0.62
N ILE A 70 -2.25 10.66 0.79
CA ILE A 70 -2.41 9.70 1.88
C ILE A 70 -1.27 9.92 2.88
N TYR A 71 -1.60 10.05 4.17
CA TYR A 71 -0.62 10.28 5.23
C TYR A 71 -0.85 9.31 6.39
N PRO A 72 0.22 8.88 7.08
CA PRO A 72 0.10 8.01 8.25
C PRO A 72 -0.56 8.75 9.40
N ARG A 73 -1.44 8.06 10.14
CA ARG A 73 -2.05 8.58 11.37
C ARG A 73 -1.08 8.53 12.53
N THR A 74 -0.27 7.49 12.58
CA THR A 74 0.70 7.22 13.66
C THR A 74 2.00 6.68 13.09
N SER A 75 3.03 6.60 13.95
CA SER A 75 4.30 5.94 13.60
C SER A 75 4.17 4.43 13.37
N LYS A 76 2.99 3.83 13.57
CA LYS A 76 2.70 2.41 13.31
C LYS A 76 1.89 2.19 12.04
N SER A 77 1.53 3.25 11.32
CA SER A 77 0.73 3.15 10.10
C SER A 77 1.46 2.36 9.01
N LEU A 78 0.73 1.51 8.29
CA LEU A 78 1.27 0.55 7.33
C LEU A 78 0.69 0.76 5.93
N ALA A 79 1.55 0.78 4.94
CA ALA A 79 1.18 0.72 3.53
C ALA A 79 1.37 -0.72 2.98
N ILE A 80 0.34 -1.26 2.36
CA ILE A 80 0.33 -2.59 1.74
C ILE A 80 0.29 -2.41 0.24
N ILE A 81 1.39 -2.74 -0.44
CA ILE A 81 1.57 -2.49 -1.87
C ILE A 81 1.21 -3.76 -2.65
N CYS A 82 0.08 -3.71 -3.36
CA CYS A 82 -0.51 -4.77 -4.19
C CYS A 82 -0.70 -4.31 -5.65
N SER A 83 -0.04 -3.22 -6.05
CA SER A 83 -0.01 -2.74 -7.43
C SER A 83 0.79 -3.71 -8.31
N PRO A 84 0.84 -3.53 -9.65
CA PRO A 84 1.74 -4.32 -10.48
C PRO A 84 3.21 -4.16 -10.06
N ALA A 85 4.00 -5.25 -10.18
CA ALA A 85 5.41 -5.28 -9.75
C ALA A 85 6.28 -4.17 -10.35
N THR A 86 5.91 -3.66 -11.53
CA THR A 86 6.55 -2.52 -12.19
C THR A 86 6.41 -1.20 -11.42
N SER A 87 5.45 -1.12 -10.50
CA SER A 87 5.18 0.08 -9.68
C SER A 87 5.64 -0.07 -8.22
N HIS A 88 5.94 -1.29 -7.74
CA HIS A 88 6.20 -1.57 -6.33
C HIS A 88 7.24 -0.64 -5.73
N ILE A 89 8.43 -0.55 -6.34
CA ILE A 89 9.54 0.26 -5.79
C ILE A 89 9.20 1.75 -5.78
N LYS A 90 8.56 2.26 -6.84
CA LYS A 90 8.15 3.67 -6.91
C LYS A 90 7.13 4.00 -5.82
N ASP A 91 6.15 3.13 -5.62
CA ASP A 91 5.11 3.31 -4.61
C ASP A 91 5.70 3.23 -3.21
N ALA A 92 6.58 2.24 -2.97
CA ALA A 92 7.27 2.07 -1.69
C ALA A 92 8.13 3.28 -1.31
N ILE A 93 8.91 3.83 -2.26
CA ILE A 93 9.71 5.04 -2.03
C ILE A 93 8.82 6.22 -1.61
N LEU A 94 7.69 6.41 -2.28
CA LEU A 94 6.79 7.52 -1.98
C LEU A 94 6.19 7.37 -0.58
N LEU A 95 5.66 6.19 -0.25
CA LEU A 95 5.00 5.91 1.03
C LEU A 95 6.00 5.87 2.20
N ALA A 96 7.21 5.34 2.00
CA ALA A 96 8.27 5.39 3.01
C ALA A 96 8.68 6.84 3.34
N LYS A 97 8.78 7.73 2.34
CA LYS A 97 9.01 9.16 2.56
C LYS A 97 7.88 9.87 3.29
N GLN A 98 6.65 9.36 3.18
CA GLN A 98 5.51 9.85 3.94
C GLN A 98 5.48 9.31 5.38
N GLY A 99 6.34 8.33 5.73
CA GLY A 99 6.47 7.76 7.07
C GLY A 99 5.65 6.49 7.30
N PHE A 100 5.13 5.84 6.27
CA PHE A 100 4.49 4.53 6.40
C PHE A 100 5.53 3.42 6.55
N HIS A 101 5.26 2.44 7.42
CA HIS A 101 5.85 1.12 7.30
C HIS A 101 5.37 0.44 6.02
N ILE A 102 6.15 -0.51 5.47
CA ILE A 102 5.94 -1.00 4.10
C ILE A 102 5.79 -2.52 4.07
N PHE A 103 4.67 -3.01 3.55
CA PHE A 103 4.51 -4.38 3.10
C PHE A 103 4.39 -4.37 1.57
N ILE A 104 5.21 -5.17 0.88
CA ILE A 104 5.19 -5.27 -0.59
C ILE A 104 4.82 -6.70 -0.99
N GLU A 105 3.80 -6.86 -1.85
CA GLU A 105 3.50 -8.16 -2.45
C GLU A 105 4.64 -8.65 -3.35
N LYS A 106 4.72 -9.95 -3.45
CA LYS A 106 5.71 -10.60 -4.34
C LYS A 106 5.33 -10.42 -5.83
N PRO A 107 6.32 -10.33 -6.73
CA PRO A 107 7.74 -10.16 -6.46
C PRO A 107 8.06 -8.74 -5.99
N LEU A 108 9.15 -8.55 -5.25
CA LEU A 108 9.57 -7.22 -4.77
C LEU A 108 9.61 -6.19 -5.90
N SER A 109 10.16 -6.58 -7.04
CA SER A 109 10.28 -5.75 -8.23
C SER A 109 10.45 -6.61 -9.48
N HIS A 110 10.28 -6.02 -10.65
CA HIS A 110 10.59 -6.61 -11.94
C HIS A 110 12.05 -6.37 -12.39
N ASN A 111 12.78 -5.46 -11.70
CA ASN A 111 14.20 -5.17 -11.96
C ASN A 111 14.86 -4.60 -10.68
N MET A 112 16.16 -4.31 -10.75
CA MET A 112 16.95 -3.80 -9.61
C MET A 112 16.95 -2.27 -9.47
N TYR A 113 16.26 -1.56 -10.36
CA TYR A 113 16.27 -0.10 -10.38
C TYR A 113 15.66 0.49 -9.10
N ASN A 114 16.34 1.45 -8.50
CA ASN A 114 15.94 2.15 -7.27
C ASN A 114 15.80 1.29 -5.99
N ILE A 115 16.14 0.00 -5.98
CA ILE A 115 16.09 -0.82 -4.76
C ILE A 115 17.04 -0.25 -3.70
N ARG A 116 18.29 0.10 -4.06
CA ARG A 116 19.23 0.72 -3.12
C ARG A 116 18.71 2.03 -2.55
N LYS A 117 18.05 2.87 -3.38
CA LYS A 117 17.41 4.10 -2.94
C LYS A 117 16.29 3.86 -1.94
N LEU A 118 15.47 2.82 -2.18
CA LEU A 118 14.40 2.43 -1.25
C LEU A 118 14.99 2.02 0.10
N ILE A 119 16.05 1.18 0.10
CA ILE A 119 16.73 0.73 1.32
C ILE A 119 17.28 1.93 2.11
N SER A 120 17.96 2.89 1.47
CA SER A 120 18.46 4.11 2.11
C SER A 120 17.33 4.88 2.81
N ILE A 121 16.23 5.14 2.08
CA ILE A 121 15.08 5.88 2.61
C ILE A 121 14.46 5.15 3.81
N MET A 122 14.32 3.82 3.75
CA MET A 122 13.75 3.03 4.83
C MET A 122 14.63 3.07 6.08
N ASN A 123 15.96 2.98 5.92
CA ASN A 123 16.90 3.07 7.03
C ASN A 123 16.91 4.47 7.66
N GLU A 124 16.98 5.54 6.85
CA GLU A 124 16.98 6.93 7.30
C GLU A 124 15.71 7.30 8.10
N ASN A 125 14.57 6.70 7.75
CA ASN A 125 13.27 6.99 8.37
C ASN A 125 12.81 5.91 9.36
N ASN A 126 13.65 4.93 9.72
CA ASN A 126 13.31 3.81 10.61
C ASN A 126 12.05 3.04 10.16
N ILE A 127 11.90 2.82 8.86
CA ILE A 127 10.74 2.14 8.27
C ILE A 127 10.92 0.62 8.38
N VAL A 128 10.01 -0.04 9.08
CA VAL A 128 9.89 -1.50 9.06
C VAL A 128 9.34 -1.93 7.71
N ASN A 129 9.93 -2.97 7.11
CA ASN A 129 9.49 -3.46 5.82
C ASN A 129 9.43 -4.99 5.76
N LEU A 130 8.54 -5.50 4.92
CA LEU A 130 8.37 -6.92 4.65
C LEU A 130 7.97 -7.16 3.20
N VAL A 131 8.52 -8.21 2.58
CA VAL A 131 8.06 -8.71 1.28
C VAL A 131 7.20 -9.95 1.49
N GLY A 132 6.05 -10.00 0.82
CA GLY A 132 4.99 -11.00 0.98
C GLY A 132 5.32 -12.40 0.47
N TYR A 133 6.41 -12.99 0.89
CA TYR A 133 6.76 -14.40 0.61
C TYR A 133 5.99 -15.34 1.55
N ASN A 134 4.66 -15.40 1.39
CA ASN A 134 3.76 -16.14 2.27
C ASN A 134 4.01 -17.64 2.34
N MET A 135 4.56 -18.26 1.28
CA MET A 135 4.87 -19.70 1.24
C MET A 135 5.85 -20.13 2.33
N ARG A 136 6.73 -19.24 2.81
CA ARG A 136 7.68 -19.52 3.90
C ARG A 136 7.01 -19.94 5.22
N PHE A 137 5.74 -19.64 5.38
CA PHE A 137 4.97 -19.96 6.60
C PHE A 137 4.07 -21.19 6.43
N THR A 138 4.15 -21.91 5.31
CA THR A 138 3.39 -23.14 5.09
C THR A 138 4.13 -24.33 5.67
N ASP A 139 3.39 -25.31 6.22
CA ASP A 139 3.97 -26.52 6.85
C ASP A 139 4.89 -27.28 5.89
N ARG A 140 4.56 -27.30 4.59
CA ARG A 140 5.39 -27.95 3.56
C ARG A 140 6.79 -27.35 3.47
N PHE A 141 6.91 -26.03 3.50
CA PHE A 141 8.23 -25.37 3.47
C PHE A 141 8.93 -25.41 4.82
N THR A 142 8.20 -25.47 5.92
CA THR A 142 8.78 -25.65 7.25
C THR A 142 9.38 -27.04 7.40
N ALA A 143 8.73 -28.07 6.83
CA ALA A 143 9.28 -29.44 6.80
C ALA A 143 10.55 -29.60 5.97
N LEU A 144 10.71 -28.81 4.90
CA LEU A 144 11.92 -28.84 4.04
C LEU A 144 13.16 -28.17 4.67
N LYS A 145 13.00 -27.45 5.78
CA LYS A 145 14.11 -26.79 6.51
C LYS A 145 14.75 -27.68 7.58
N LYS A 146 14.19 -28.86 7.84
CA LYS A 146 14.75 -29.89 8.71
C LYS A 146 15.62 -30.83 7.89
#